data_3a84d453c44d037b36b21948bef530aa
#
_entry.id   3a84d453c44d037b36b21948bef530aa
#
_cell.length_a   1.000
_cell.length_b   1.000
_cell.length_c   1.000
_cell.angle_alpha   90.00
_cell.angle_beta   90.00
_cell.angle_gamma   90.00
#
_symmetry.space_group_name_H-M   'P 1'
#
loop_
_entity.id
_entity.type
_entity.pdbx_description
1 polymer ?
#
loop_
_entity_poly.entity_id
_entity_poly.type
_entity_poly.pdbx_seq_one_letter_code
_entity_poly.pdbx_strand_id
1 'polypeptide(L)'
;MSAGLRDIAESFIAAASVGTRVRTRLRVCDDDAAVLRQAGMHLGSLAGRGLAARCREGRLDTRGQAESRRERKRALTAESSARWAGAVTRTSEDAWQLADRNLSAERASLAARVRRIESRLAVSAGQKQGRVRGYKDQDERHGKTIRLKALTARVARAEQRINDERCR
;
A
#
# COMPACT_ATOMS: atom_id res chain seq x y z
N MET A 1 -22.43 -29.84 18.67
CA MET A 1 -22.42 -29.44 17.25
C MET A 1 -21.48 -28.24 17.16
N SER A 2 -20.25 -28.45 16.71
CA SER A 2 -19.22 -27.41 16.58
C SER A 2 -19.56 -26.52 15.40
N ALA A 3 -19.83 -25.25 15.64
CA ALA A 3 -19.95 -24.26 14.60
C ALA A 3 -18.55 -24.00 14.05
N GLY A 4 -18.23 -24.59 12.89
CA GLY A 4 -16.98 -24.34 12.19
C GLY A 4 -16.78 -22.86 11.93
N LEU A 5 -15.59 -22.38 12.21
CA LEU A 5 -15.13 -21.05 11.80
C LEU A 5 -15.33 -20.94 10.28
N ARG A 6 -16.15 -20.00 9.85
CA ARG A 6 -16.31 -19.69 8.44
C ARG A 6 -15.05 -19.03 7.95
N ASP A 7 -14.46 -19.55 6.89
CA ASP A 7 -13.41 -18.87 6.15
C ASP A 7 -13.89 -17.48 5.77
N ILE A 8 -13.21 -16.45 6.30
CA ILE A 8 -13.59 -15.04 6.11
C ILE A 8 -13.00 -14.50 4.80
N ALA A 9 -11.99 -15.16 4.27
CA ALA A 9 -11.38 -14.94 2.96
C ALA A 9 -10.60 -16.18 2.54
N GLU A 10 -10.41 -16.38 1.24
CA GLU A 10 -9.41 -17.32 0.75
C GLU A 10 -8.06 -17.03 1.37
N SER A 11 -7.38 -18.09 1.84
CA SER A 11 -6.07 -17.96 2.44
C SER A 11 -5.10 -17.33 1.42
N PHE A 12 -4.68 -16.12 1.69
CA PHE A 12 -3.67 -15.44 0.93
C PHE A 12 -2.30 -15.92 1.38
N ILE A 13 -1.66 -16.74 0.58
CA ILE A 13 -0.25 -17.10 0.76
C ILE A 13 0.56 -15.96 0.17
N ALA A 14 1.08 -15.08 1.03
CA ALA A 14 2.12 -14.15 0.59
C ALA A 14 3.30 -14.98 0.08
N ALA A 15 3.70 -14.75 -1.18
CA ALA A 15 4.90 -15.34 -1.71
C ALA A 15 6.06 -15.07 -0.74
N ALA A 16 6.77 -16.11 -0.33
CA ALA A 16 7.93 -15.96 0.53
C ALA A 16 8.90 -14.96 -0.11
N SER A 17 9.45 -14.04 0.69
CA SER A 17 10.45 -13.11 0.18
C SER A 17 11.62 -13.89 -0.40
N VAL A 18 11.93 -13.65 -1.67
CA VAL A 18 13.02 -14.35 -2.40
C VAL A 18 14.39 -13.87 -1.92
N GLY A 19 14.60 -13.70 -0.65
CA GLY A 19 15.86 -13.24 -0.11
C GLY A 19 15.91 -13.33 1.41
N THR A 20 17.07 -13.71 1.92
CA THR A 20 17.35 -13.70 3.34
C THR A 20 17.94 -12.34 3.72
N ARG A 21 17.29 -11.63 4.64
CA ARG A 21 17.86 -10.41 5.21
C ARG A 21 18.79 -10.82 6.37
N VAL A 22 20.09 -10.67 6.18
CA VAL A 22 21.08 -10.81 7.24
C VAL A 22 21.37 -9.44 7.84
N ARG A 23 21.25 -9.32 9.15
CA ARG A 23 21.70 -8.13 9.92
C ARG A 23 22.89 -8.53 10.76
N THR A 24 23.99 -7.82 10.59
CA THR A 24 25.16 -7.96 11.43
C THR A 24 25.62 -6.61 11.96
N ARG A 25 26.23 -6.60 13.11
CA ARG A 25 26.86 -5.39 13.66
C ARG A 25 28.31 -5.35 13.15
N LEU A 26 28.63 -4.33 12.40
CA LEU A 26 29.98 -4.07 11.97
C LEU A 26 30.77 -3.42 13.10
N ARG A 27 31.97 -3.90 13.36
CA ARG A 27 32.99 -3.23 14.19
C ARG A 27 33.92 -2.52 13.22
N VAL A 28 33.81 -1.23 13.16
CA VAL A 28 34.62 -0.36 12.27
C VAL A 28 35.31 0.70 13.10
N CYS A 29 36.47 1.18 12.66
CA CYS A 29 37.11 2.36 13.25
C CYS A 29 36.31 3.62 12.93
N ASP A 30 36.64 4.74 13.59
CA ASP A 30 35.90 6.00 13.43
C ASP A 30 36.00 6.55 12.01
N ASP A 31 37.16 6.41 11.37
CA ASP A 31 37.40 6.84 9.98
C ASP A 31 36.53 6.04 9.00
N ASP A 32 36.52 4.71 9.13
CA ASP A 32 35.66 3.85 8.31
C ASP A 32 34.17 4.16 8.55
N ALA A 33 33.80 4.42 9.81
CA ALA A 33 32.43 4.80 10.14
C ALA A 33 32.03 6.15 9.50
N ALA A 34 32.96 7.09 9.38
CA ALA A 34 32.72 8.36 8.69
C ALA A 34 32.51 8.16 7.19
N VAL A 35 33.35 7.34 6.54
CA VAL A 35 33.22 7.00 5.12
C VAL A 35 31.90 6.28 4.84
N LEU A 36 31.55 5.30 5.67
CA LEU A 36 30.28 4.56 5.53
C LEU A 36 29.06 5.47 5.72
N ARG A 37 29.12 6.43 6.65
CA ARG A 37 28.05 7.42 6.81
C ARG A 37 27.90 8.30 5.57
N GLN A 38 28.99 8.80 5.02
CA GLN A 38 28.98 9.61 3.81
C GLN A 38 28.42 8.84 2.61
N ALA A 39 28.86 7.60 2.41
CA ALA A 39 28.33 6.73 1.37
C ALA A 39 26.82 6.45 1.58
N GLY A 40 26.40 6.21 2.83
CA GLY A 40 25.00 6.03 3.19
C GLY A 40 24.13 7.25 2.91
N MET A 41 24.63 8.45 3.20
CA MET A 41 23.95 9.72 2.89
C MET A 41 23.79 9.92 1.38
N HIS A 42 24.84 9.67 0.61
CA HIS A 42 24.80 9.76 -0.86
C HIS A 42 23.79 8.78 -1.45
N LEU A 43 23.87 7.50 -1.07
CA LEU A 43 22.93 6.47 -1.54
C LEU A 43 21.49 6.75 -1.09
N GLY A 44 21.29 7.23 0.13
CA GLY A 44 20.00 7.66 0.64
C GLY A 44 19.38 8.80 -0.18
N SER A 45 20.20 9.80 -0.55
CA SER A 45 19.80 10.90 -1.44
C SER A 45 19.40 10.39 -2.83
N LEU A 46 20.19 9.49 -3.43
CA LEU A 46 19.85 8.87 -4.71
C LEU A 46 18.53 8.07 -4.62
N ALA A 47 18.33 7.30 -3.55
CA ALA A 47 17.11 6.52 -3.33
C ALA A 47 15.89 7.43 -3.18
N GLY A 48 16.00 8.51 -2.39
CA GLY A 48 14.92 9.48 -2.22
C GLY A 48 14.52 10.16 -3.53
N ARG A 49 15.50 10.58 -4.34
CA ARG A 49 15.24 11.16 -5.66
C ARG A 49 14.64 10.16 -6.64
N GLY A 50 15.11 8.92 -6.64
CA GLY A 50 14.59 7.85 -7.46
C GLY A 50 13.12 7.54 -7.13
N LEU A 51 12.78 7.47 -5.84
CA LEU A 51 11.40 7.27 -5.40
C LEU A 51 10.51 8.48 -5.72
N ALA A 52 10.99 9.70 -5.46
CA ALA A 52 10.24 10.92 -5.78
C ALA A 52 9.96 11.05 -7.28
N ALA A 53 10.93 10.67 -8.14
CA ALA A 53 10.73 10.62 -9.58
C ALA A 53 9.65 9.60 -9.96
N ARG A 54 9.72 8.38 -9.39
CA ARG A 54 8.73 7.35 -9.65
C ARG A 54 7.32 7.77 -9.21
N CYS A 55 7.20 8.42 -8.08
CA CYS A 55 5.91 8.91 -7.57
C CYS A 55 5.29 9.98 -8.48
N ARG A 56 6.10 10.85 -9.08
CA ARG A 56 5.60 11.88 -9.99
C ARG A 56 5.03 11.32 -11.30
N GLU A 57 5.48 10.17 -11.72
CA GLU A 57 5.02 9.51 -12.95
C GLU A 57 3.61 8.89 -12.81
N GLY A 58 3.19 8.57 -11.59
CA GLY A 58 1.89 7.96 -11.33
C GLY A 58 1.75 6.55 -11.92
N ARG A 59 0.53 6.22 -12.35
CA ARG A 59 0.21 4.95 -13.00
C ARG A 59 0.46 5.04 -14.49
N LEU A 60 1.32 4.18 -14.99
CA LEU A 60 1.68 4.06 -16.39
C LEU A 60 1.27 2.69 -16.92
N ASP A 61 1.03 2.61 -18.22
CA ASP A 61 0.89 1.33 -18.94
C ASP A 61 2.24 0.59 -18.97
N THR A 62 2.25 -0.65 -19.42
CA THR A 62 3.45 -1.50 -19.45
C THR A 62 4.60 -0.89 -20.24
N ARG A 63 4.28 -0.23 -21.36
CA ARG A 63 5.29 0.43 -22.21
C ARG A 63 5.87 1.66 -21.52
N GLY A 64 5.01 2.54 -21.03
CA GLY A 64 5.40 3.73 -20.27
C GLY A 64 6.23 3.40 -19.04
N GLN A 65 5.89 2.33 -18.31
CA GLN A 65 6.70 1.85 -17.16
C GLN A 65 8.11 1.43 -17.58
N ALA A 66 8.24 0.74 -18.71
CA ALA A 66 9.55 0.30 -19.21
C ALA A 66 10.41 1.48 -19.65
N GLU A 67 9.81 2.46 -20.33
CA GLU A 67 10.50 3.66 -20.80
C GLU A 67 10.93 4.55 -19.64
N SER A 68 10.02 4.89 -18.76
CA SER A 68 10.29 5.64 -17.53
C SER A 68 11.40 5.00 -16.68
N ARG A 69 11.37 3.67 -16.52
CA ARG A 69 12.43 2.96 -15.80
C ARG A 69 13.80 3.14 -16.46
N ARG A 70 13.86 3.10 -17.80
CA ARG A 70 15.11 3.32 -18.55
C ARG A 70 15.64 4.74 -18.36
N GLU A 71 14.75 5.73 -18.43
CA GLU A 71 15.12 7.14 -18.24
C GLU A 71 15.63 7.43 -16.84
N ARG A 72 14.89 6.99 -15.80
CA ARG A 72 15.31 7.13 -14.40
C ARG A 72 16.65 6.44 -14.14
N LYS A 73 16.85 5.23 -14.69
CA LYS A 73 18.13 4.53 -14.56
C LYS A 73 19.25 5.30 -15.24
N ARG A 74 19.03 5.88 -16.44
CA ARG A 74 20.03 6.66 -17.15
C ARG A 74 20.41 7.91 -16.36
N ALA A 75 19.45 8.66 -15.86
CA ALA A 75 19.68 9.83 -15.04
C ALA A 75 20.50 9.51 -13.78
N LEU A 76 20.14 8.47 -13.05
CA LEU A 76 20.87 8.02 -11.85
C LEU A 76 22.28 7.48 -12.16
N THR A 77 22.49 6.90 -13.36
CA THR A 77 23.81 6.40 -13.77
C THR A 77 24.80 7.54 -13.98
N ALA A 78 24.35 8.70 -14.42
CA ALA A 78 25.21 9.87 -14.60
C ALA A 78 25.83 10.37 -13.28
N GLU A 79 25.14 10.14 -12.16
CA GLU A 79 25.57 10.59 -10.82
C GLU A 79 26.16 9.46 -9.95
N SER A 80 26.10 8.22 -10.42
CA SER A 80 26.56 7.07 -9.66
C SER A 80 27.14 5.99 -10.58
N SER A 81 26.86 4.74 -10.31
CA SER A 81 27.20 3.62 -11.21
C SER A 81 25.94 2.97 -11.78
N ALA A 82 26.06 2.31 -12.91
CA ALA A 82 24.98 1.54 -13.51
C ALA A 82 24.39 0.49 -12.54
N ARG A 83 25.21 -0.05 -11.63
CA ARG A 83 24.79 -0.99 -10.59
C ARG A 83 23.90 -0.33 -9.55
N TRP A 84 24.33 0.80 -8.99
CA TRP A 84 23.55 1.56 -8.01
C TRP A 84 22.29 2.14 -8.62
N ALA A 85 22.37 2.73 -9.80
CA ALA A 85 21.22 3.21 -10.53
C ALA A 85 20.18 2.11 -10.77
N GLY A 86 20.63 0.91 -11.15
CA GLY A 86 19.75 -0.26 -11.32
C GLY A 86 19.09 -0.71 -10.01
N ALA A 87 19.82 -0.71 -8.90
CA ALA A 87 19.30 -1.06 -7.58
C ALA A 87 18.26 -0.03 -7.11
N VAL A 88 18.59 1.27 -7.15
CA VAL A 88 17.69 2.36 -6.75
C VAL A 88 16.40 2.36 -7.58
N THR A 89 16.52 2.21 -8.91
CA THR A 89 15.35 2.19 -9.80
C THR A 89 14.42 1.03 -9.47
N ARG A 90 14.96 -0.16 -9.20
CA ARG A 90 14.18 -1.34 -8.82
C ARG A 90 13.49 -1.15 -7.48
N THR A 91 14.24 -0.74 -6.47
CA THR A 91 13.71 -0.52 -5.11
C THR A 91 12.61 0.53 -5.11
N SER A 92 12.77 1.62 -5.89
CA SER A 92 11.75 2.66 -6.03
C SER A 92 10.48 2.13 -6.69
N GLU A 93 10.60 1.28 -7.71
CA GLU A 93 9.47 0.62 -8.36
C GLU A 93 8.72 -0.30 -7.40
N ASP A 94 9.46 -1.16 -6.70
CA ASP A 94 8.89 -2.11 -5.72
C ASP A 94 8.17 -1.38 -4.59
N ALA A 95 8.74 -0.29 -4.07
CA ALA A 95 8.13 0.53 -3.02
C ALA A 95 6.83 1.19 -3.51
N TRP A 96 6.84 1.76 -4.72
CA TRP A 96 5.65 2.36 -5.32
C TRP A 96 4.55 1.33 -5.55
N GLN A 97 4.87 0.18 -6.14
CA GLN A 97 3.91 -0.90 -6.37
C GLN A 97 3.32 -1.46 -5.09
N LEU A 98 4.13 -1.56 -4.03
CA LEU A 98 3.64 -1.98 -2.71
C LEU A 98 2.66 -0.96 -2.14
N ALA A 99 2.97 0.34 -2.23
CA ALA A 99 2.08 1.41 -1.77
C ALA A 99 0.76 1.41 -2.54
N ASP A 100 0.79 1.27 -3.86
CA ASP A 100 -0.39 1.21 -4.72
C ASP A 100 -1.28 0.00 -4.39
N ARG A 101 -0.69 -1.17 -4.21
CA ARG A 101 -1.42 -2.38 -3.78
C ARG A 101 -2.07 -2.20 -2.41
N ASN A 102 -1.35 -1.62 -1.46
CA ASN A 102 -1.86 -1.39 -0.11
C ASN A 102 -3.06 -0.41 -0.12
N LEU A 103 -2.96 0.68 -0.88
CA LEU A 103 -4.07 1.62 -1.04
C LEU A 103 -5.29 0.98 -1.69
N SER A 104 -5.08 0.16 -2.72
CA SER A 104 -6.14 -0.56 -3.40
C SER A 104 -6.82 -1.58 -2.47
N ALA A 105 -6.05 -2.31 -1.67
CA ALA A 105 -6.56 -3.25 -0.68
C ALA A 105 -7.32 -2.53 0.46
N GLU A 106 -6.80 -1.39 0.96
CA GLU A 106 -7.50 -0.57 1.95
C GLU A 106 -8.86 -0.10 1.42
N ARG A 107 -8.89 0.45 0.20
CA ARG A 107 -10.14 0.87 -0.46
C ARG A 107 -11.13 -0.28 -0.57
N ALA A 108 -10.68 -1.44 -1.05
CA ALA A 108 -11.54 -2.62 -1.20
C ALA A 108 -12.13 -3.09 0.14
N SER A 109 -11.30 -3.13 1.20
CA SER A 109 -11.72 -3.47 2.56
C SER A 109 -12.77 -2.48 3.11
N LEU A 110 -12.51 -1.17 2.96
CA LEU A 110 -13.45 -0.14 3.38
C LEU A 110 -14.79 -0.24 2.62
N ALA A 111 -14.75 -0.42 1.30
CA ALA A 111 -15.94 -0.57 0.46
C ALA A 111 -16.74 -1.83 0.85
N ALA A 112 -16.10 -2.94 1.17
CA ALA A 112 -16.78 -4.15 1.64
C ALA A 112 -17.48 -3.91 3.00
N ARG A 113 -16.86 -3.14 3.90
CA ARG A 113 -17.47 -2.76 5.19
C ARG A 113 -18.67 -1.84 5.00
N VAL A 114 -18.59 -0.88 4.08
CA VAL A 114 -19.72 0.00 3.70
C VAL A 114 -20.89 -0.88 3.22
N ARG A 115 -20.68 -1.69 2.19
CA ARG A 115 -21.73 -2.59 1.65
C ARG A 115 -22.36 -3.48 2.71
N ARG A 116 -21.57 -4.01 3.67
CA ARG A 116 -22.10 -4.82 4.76
C ARG A 116 -23.02 -4.03 5.70
N ILE A 117 -22.68 -2.78 6.00
CA ILE A 117 -23.52 -1.93 6.85
C ILE A 117 -24.79 -1.54 6.10
N GLU A 118 -24.68 -1.16 4.83
CA GLU A 118 -25.83 -0.79 3.98
C GLU A 118 -26.81 -1.94 3.83
N SER A 119 -26.34 -3.15 3.52
CA SER A 119 -27.19 -4.33 3.39
C SER A 119 -27.95 -4.63 4.67
N ARG A 120 -27.35 -4.44 5.85
CA ARG A 120 -28.02 -4.63 7.13
C ARG A 120 -28.97 -3.47 7.50
N LEU A 121 -28.68 -2.25 7.08
CA LEU A 121 -29.55 -1.10 7.27
C LEU A 121 -30.80 -1.17 6.35
N ALA A 122 -30.70 -1.82 5.21
CA ALA A 122 -31.84 -2.05 4.32
C ALA A 122 -32.91 -2.96 4.95
N VAL A 123 -32.51 -3.79 5.92
CA VAL A 123 -33.45 -4.67 6.66
C VAL A 123 -33.95 -3.93 7.90
N SER A 124 -35.25 -4.01 8.19
CA SER A 124 -35.84 -3.39 9.39
C SER A 124 -35.22 -3.91 10.69
N ALA A 125 -35.25 -3.09 11.74
CA ALA A 125 -34.71 -3.45 13.05
C ALA A 125 -35.35 -4.76 13.57
N GLY A 126 -34.55 -5.66 14.12
CA GLY A 126 -34.97 -6.95 14.64
C GLY A 126 -35.38 -7.99 13.59
N GLN A 127 -35.52 -7.59 12.32
CA GLN A 127 -36.01 -8.48 11.24
C GLN A 127 -34.84 -9.17 10.51
N LYS A 128 -35.22 -10.24 9.77
CA LYS A 128 -34.29 -10.97 8.88
C LYS A 128 -34.91 -11.06 7.50
N GLN A 129 -34.17 -10.69 6.47
CA GLN A 129 -34.59 -10.83 5.08
C GLN A 129 -33.58 -11.71 4.34
N GLY A 130 -33.98 -12.87 3.95
CA GLY A 130 -33.12 -13.91 3.35
C GLY A 130 -31.97 -14.27 4.29
N ARG A 131 -30.73 -14.07 3.83
CA ARG A 131 -29.49 -14.31 4.61
C ARG A 131 -29.04 -13.10 5.44
N VAL A 132 -29.63 -11.94 5.23
CA VAL A 132 -29.23 -10.69 5.90
C VAL A 132 -30.12 -10.48 7.13
N ARG A 133 -29.49 -10.26 8.28
CA ARG A 133 -30.15 -9.86 9.52
C ARG A 133 -29.95 -8.36 9.73
N GLY A 134 -31.03 -7.63 9.95
CA GLY A 134 -31.02 -6.23 10.37
C GLY A 134 -30.32 -6.01 11.71
N TYR A 135 -30.16 -4.80 12.12
CA TYR A 135 -29.65 -4.43 13.44
C TYR A 135 -30.73 -4.67 14.50
N LYS A 136 -30.32 -4.82 15.75
CA LYS A 136 -31.21 -5.23 16.84
C LYS A 136 -32.35 -4.23 17.05
N ASP A 137 -32.02 -2.96 17.14
CA ASP A 137 -32.92 -1.86 17.48
C ASP A 137 -32.59 -0.60 16.70
N GLN A 138 -33.35 0.47 16.93
CA GLN A 138 -33.18 1.76 16.25
C GLN A 138 -31.92 2.50 16.70
N ASP A 139 -31.51 2.33 17.95
CA ASP A 139 -30.33 2.99 18.50
C ASP A 139 -29.06 2.40 17.84
N GLU A 140 -29.00 1.09 17.72
CA GLU A 140 -27.90 0.43 16.97
C GLU A 140 -27.90 0.90 15.49
N ARG A 141 -29.07 0.97 14.86
CA ARG A 141 -29.18 1.47 13.47
C ARG A 141 -28.65 2.90 13.35
N HIS A 142 -29.04 3.80 14.27
CA HIS A 142 -28.56 5.17 14.28
C HIS A 142 -27.04 5.23 14.40
N GLY A 143 -26.45 4.51 15.34
CA GLY A 143 -24.99 4.43 15.51
C GLY A 143 -24.28 3.88 14.26
N LYS A 144 -24.89 2.89 13.57
CA LYS A 144 -24.34 2.34 12.32
C LYS A 144 -24.49 3.32 11.15
N THR A 145 -25.52 4.13 11.11
CA THR A 145 -25.68 5.18 10.11
C THR A 145 -24.60 6.26 10.24
N ILE A 146 -24.27 6.69 11.46
CA ILE A 146 -23.16 7.62 11.70
C ILE A 146 -21.83 6.98 11.24
N ARG A 147 -21.60 5.71 11.62
CA ARG A 147 -20.40 4.99 11.19
C ARG A 147 -20.32 4.81 9.67
N LEU A 148 -21.46 4.58 9.00
CA LEU A 148 -21.53 4.48 7.55
C LEU A 148 -21.03 5.75 6.89
N LYS A 149 -21.54 6.93 7.32
CA LYS A 149 -21.07 8.23 6.80
C LYS A 149 -19.56 8.40 6.94
N ALA A 150 -19.00 8.06 8.10
CA ALA A 150 -17.56 8.14 8.33
C ALA A 150 -16.76 7.19 7.42
N LEU A 151 -17.24 5.96 7.22
CA LEU A 151 -16.59 4.98 6.33
C LEU A 151 -16.68 5.39 4.87
N THR A 152 -17.82 5.90 4.40
CA THR A 152 -17.99 6.41 3.04
C THR A 152 -17.03 7.57 2.75
N ALA A 153 -16.86 8.49 3.70
CA ALA A 153 -15.88 9.56 3.57
C ALA A 153 -14.43 9.03 3.52
N ARG A 154 -14.13 7.93 4.22
CA ARG A 154 -12.82 7.27 4.13
C ARG A 154 -12.60 6.58 2.78
N VAL A 155 -13.63 5.94 2.22
CA VAL A 155 -13.57 5.36 0.87
C VAL A 155 -13.27 6.45 -0.15
N ALA A 156 -14.01 7.55 -0.13
CA ALA A 156 -13.80 8.67 -1.04
C ALA A 156 -12.37 9.23 -0.95
N ARG A 157 -11.82 9.39 0.27
CA ARG A 157 -10.42 9.82 0.45
C ARG A 157 -9.41 8.81 -0.09
N ALA A 158 -9.67 7.50 0.08
CA ALA A 158 -8.80 6.47 -0.48
C ALA A 158 -8.84 6.48 -2.01
N GLU A 159 -10.02 6.67 -2.61
CA GLU A 159 -10.20 6.81 -4.05
C GLU A 159 -9.50 8.05 -4.60
N GLN A 160 -9.64 9.19 -3.92
CA GLN A 160 -8.93 10.40 -4.29
C GLN A 160 -7.42 10.20 -4.27
N ARG A 161 -6.85 9.57 -3.21
CA ARG A 161 -5.42 9.26 -3.13
C ARG A 161 -4.94 8.34 -4.24
N ILE A 162 -5.77 7.39 -4.67
CA ILE A 162 -5.48 6.49 -5.80
C ILE A 162 -5.48 7.27 -7.12
N ASN A 163 -6.39 8.23 -7.26
CA ASN A 163 -6.58 9.02 -8.48
C ASN A 163 -5.60 10.20 -8.59
N ASP A 164 -5.19 10.77 -7.46
CA ASP A 164 -4.24 11.90 -7.43
C ASP A 164 -2.83 11.55 -7.94
N GLU A 165 -2.59 10.29 -8.31
CA GLU A 165 -1.34 9.78 -8.90
C GLU A 165 -0.06 10.20 -8.14
N ARG A 166 -0.20 10.80 -6.97
CA ARG A 166 0.89 11.32 -6.14
C ARG A 166 1.10 10.41 -4.94
N CYS A 167 2.28 9.85 -4.85
CA CYS A 167 2.75 9.28 -3.58
C CYS A 167 3.02 10.45 -2.62
N ARG A 168 2.21 10.60 -1.59
CA ARG A 168 2.53 11.45 -0.43
C ARG A 168 3.17 10.63 0.66
#